data_3d784a1672d4312752c9dd9317fa6a82
#
_entry.id   3d784a1672d4312752c9dd9317fa6a82
#
_cell.length_a   1.000
_cell.length_b   1.000
_cell.length_c   1.000
_cell.angle_alpha   90.00
_cell.angle_beta   90.00
_cell.angle_gamma   90.00
#
_symmetry.space_group_name_H-M   'P 1'
#
loop_
_entity.id
_entity.type
_entity.pdbx_description
1 polymer ?
#
loop_
_entity_poly.entity_id
_entity_poly.type
_entity_poly.pdbx_seq_one_letter_code
_entity_poly.pdbx_strand_id
1 'polypeptide(L)'
;MGLAGSQQTVWLFDLDNTLHDASKAIFKQIDSAMANAVATTLDIDLDAANVLRQTYWKRYGATVIGMVRHHGVDADTFLSLSHSFEVAPLVHSENGLARKLQQLDGRKILLTNAPLKYAREVLKALGILHHFEGLWAIDHMTLQGSMRPKPSAALMKQVLARLKVPARQVVLVEDTLRNLKSARQVGMRTVHIYHPGTPFSSLHRGRCNYVDVRVNSVGKLLVGRHGLGSRHSGSQG
;
A
#
# COMPACT_ATOMS: atom_id res chain seq x y z
N MET A 1 28.46 -16.92 -22.42
CA MET A 1 28.46 -15.48 -22.07
C MET A 1 27.02 -15.12 -21.79
N GLY A 2 26.63 -15.11 -20.50
CA GLY A 2 25.30 -14.73 -20.07
C GLY A 2 25.18 -13.21 -20.09
N LEU A 3 24.22 -12.71 -20.84
CA LEU A 3 23.79 -11.31 -20.80
C LEU A 3 23.47 -10.96 -19.34
N ALA A 4 24.23 -10.07 -18.75
CA ALA A 4 23.89 -9.45 -17.48
C ALA A 4 22.56 -8.73 -17.68
N GLY A 5 21.45 -9.39 -17.35
CA GLY A 5 20.12 -8.79 -17.39
C GLY A 5 20.16 -7.49 -16.60
N SER A 6 19.76 -6.39 -17.23
CA SER A 6 19.66 -5.09 -16.59
C SER A 6 18.91 -5.26 -15.28
N GLN A 7 19.54 -4.88 -14.18
CA GLN A 7 18.96 -5.00 -12.84
C GLN A 7 17.83 -3.97 -12.69
N GLN A 8 16.67 -4.27 -13.29
CA GLN A 8 15.52 -3.37 -13.28
C GLN A 8 14.91 -3.33 -11.86
N THR A 9 14.74 -2.12 -11.32
CA THR A 9 14.06 -1.90 -10.04
C THR A 9 12.59 -2.32 -10.13
N VAL A 10 12.09 -2.99 -9.10
CA VAL A 10 10.66 -3.27 -8.92
C VAL A 10 10.13 -2.39 -7.80
N TRP A 11 9.22 -1.50 -8.14
CA TRP A 11 8.54 -0.61 -7.23
C TRP A 11 7.24 -1.25 -6.77
N LEU A 12 7.10 -1.48 -5.48
CA LEU A 12 5.85 -1.83 -4.82
C LEU A 12 5.27 -0.56 -4.23
N PHE A 13 4.15 -0.09 -4.75
CA PHE A 13 3.46 1.09 -4.23
C PHE A 13 2.29 0.67 -3.36
N ASP A 14 2.22 1.22 -2.16
CA ASP A 14 0.97 1.30 -1.45
C ASP A 14 0.03 2.31 -2.13
N LEU A 15 -1.25 2.33 -1.75
CA LEU A 15 -2.29 3.15 -2.37
C LEU A 15 -2.60 4.39 -1.53
N ASP A 16 -3.24 4.16 -0.39
CA ASP A 16 -3.82 5.21 0.47
C ASP A 16 -2.72 5.98 1.20
N ASN A 17 -2.75 7.31 1.13
CA ASN A 17 -1.69 8.21 1.62
C ASN A 17 -0.31 8.00 0.98
N THR A 18 -0.23 7.21 -0.08
CA THR A 18 1.00 6.99 -0.85
C THR A 18 0.87 7.52 -2.29
N LEU A 19 -0.13 7.08 -3.05
CA LEU A 19 -0.42 7.55 -4.40
C LEU A 19 -1.47 8.67 -4.43
N HIS A 20 -2.30 8.75 -3.42
CA HIS A 20 -3.28 9.82 -3.22
C HIS A 20 -3.42 10.16 -1.73
N ASP A 21 -3.94 11.36 -1.46
CA ASP A 21 -4.22 11.82 -0.10
C ASP A 21 -5.58 11.27 0.38
N ALA A 22 -5.56 10.06 0.91
CA ALA A 22 -6.75 9.40 1.44
C ALA A 22 -7.29 10.07 2.71
N SER A 23 -6.43 10.75 3.48
CA SER A 23 -6.78 11.45 4.71
C SER A 23 -7.67 12.66 4.47
N LYS A 24 -7.63 13.25 3.28
CA LYS A 24 -8.38 14.46 2.95
C LYS A 24 -9.90 14.25 2.92
N ALA A 25 -10.36 13.15 2.33
CA ALA A 25 -11.78 12.90 2.16
C ALA A 25 -12.16 11.41 2.33
N ILE A 26 -11.40 10.51 1.72
CA ILE A 26 -11.84 9.14 1.50
C ILE A 26 -11.85 8.30 2.79
N PHE A 27 -10.93 8.54 3.73
CA PHE A 27 -10.91 7.82 5.01
C PHE A 27 -12.17 8.06 5.84
N LYS A 28 -12.77 9.25 5.77
CA LYS A 28 -14.05 9.52 6.44
C LYS A 28 -15.16 8.62 5.89
N GLN A 29 -15.17 8.39 4.57
CA GLN A 29 -16.15 7.50 3.93
C GLN A 29 -15.87 6.03 4.25
N ILE A 30 -14.59 5.61 4.18
CA ILE A 30 -14.19 4.26 4.59
C ILE A 30 -14.57 4.00 6.04
N ASP A 31 -14.31 4.94 6.94
CA ASP A 31 -14.63 4.80 8.36
C ASP A 31 -16.14 4.62 8.59
N SER A 32 -16.96 5.43 7.92
CA SER A 32 -18.41 5.34 8.02
C SER A 32 -18.94 4.03 7.40
N ALA A 33 -18.51 3.69 6.18
CA ALA A 33 -18.93 2.47 5.50
C ALA A 33 -18.49 1.21 6.26
N MET A 34 -17.27 1.22 6.82
CA MET A 34 -16.75 0.11 7.62
C MET A 34 -17.54 -0.07 8.93
N ALA A 35 -17.88 1.03 9.63
CA ALA A 35 -18.70 0.96 10.83
C ALA A 35 -20.09 0.41 10.52
N ASN A 36 -20.72 0.90 9.46
CA ASN A 36 -22.02 0.39 9.00
C ASN A 36 -21.95 -1.09 8.60
N ALA A 37 -20.90 -1.51 7.89
CA ALA A 37 -20.71 -2.90 7.50
C ALA A 37 -20.59 -3.81 8.73
N VAL A 38 -19.82 -3.41 9.75
CA VAL A 38 -19.72 -4.17 11.02
C VAL A 38 -21.06 -4.22 11.74
N ALA A 39 -21.73 -3.06 11.90
CA ALA A 39 -23.02 -2.96 12.59
C ALA A 39 -24.09 -3.84 11.94
N THR A 40 -24.24 -3.76 10.61
CA THR A 40 -25.19 -4.57 9.85
C THR A 40 -24.86 -6.06 9.89
N THR A 41 -23.57 -6.41 9.76
CA THR A 41 -23.15 -7.83 9.71
C THR A 41 -23.35 -8.55 11.05
N LEU A 42 -23.17 -7.82 12.17
CA LEU A 42 -23.22 -8.40 13.52
C LEU A 42 -24.50 -8.05 14.28
N ASP A 43 -25.41 -7.26 13.69
CA ASP A 43 -26.63 -6.75 14.34
C ASP A 43 -26.33 -6.04 15.67
N ILE A 44 -25.37 -5.09 15.64
CA ILE A 44 -24.95 -4.28 16.81
C ILE A 44 -25.06 -2.80 16.48
N ASP A 45 -25.08 -1.97 17.53
CA ASP A 45 -25.11 -0.51 17.37
C ASP A 45 -23.79 0.03 16.77
N LEU A 46 -23.84 1.27 16.24
CA LEU A 46 -22.69 1.90 15.57
C LEU A 46 -21.52 2.18 16.50
N ASP A 47 -21.75 2.44 17.78
CA ASP A 47 -20.68 2.74 18.74
C ASP A 47 -19.89 1.47 19.04
N ALA A 48 -20.58 0.36 19.30
CA ALA A 48 -19.96 -0.96 19.46
C ALA A 48 -19.22 -1.38 18.17
N ALA A 49 -19.82 -1.15 17.01
CA ALA A 49 -19.20 -1.43 15.71
C ALA A 49 -17.91 -0.63 15.49
N ASN A 50 -17.90 0.66 15.87
CA ASN A 50 -16.71 1.52 15.79
C ASN A 50 -15.58 1.04 16.70
N VAL A 51 -15.89 0.65 17.92
CA VAL A 51 -14.91 0.08 18.87
C VAL A 51 -14.32 -1.21 18.29
N LEU A 52 -15.18 -2.08 17.79
CA LEU A 52 -14.78 -3.38 17.26
C LEU A 52 -13.89 -3.27 16.02
N ARG A 53 -14.31 -2.43 15.01
CA ARG A 53 -13.50 -2.23 13.80
C ARG A 53 -12.11 -1.69 14.10
N GLN A 54 -12.01 -0.70 15.02
CA GLN A 54 -10.74 -0.12 15.44
C GLN A 54 -9.85 -1.12 16.17
N THR A 55 -10.46 -1.96 17.04
CA THR A 55 -9.77 -3.04 17.76
C THR A 55 -9.16 -4.04 16.78
N TYR A 56 -9.92 -4.48 15.78
CA TYR A 56 -9.44 -5.41 14.77
C TYR A 56 -8.38 -4.81 13.85
N TRP A 57 -8.57 -3.56 13.43
CA TRP A 57 -7.55 -2.86 12.64
C TRP A 57 -6.22 -2.73 13.41
N LYS A 58 -6.26 -2.32 14.67
CA LYS A 58 -5.05 -2.22 15.51
C LYS A 58 -4.36 -3.57 15.70
N ARG A 59 -5.14 -4.62 15.95
CA ARG A 59 -4.63 -5.95 16.28
C ARG A 59 -4.13 -6.71 15.06
N TYR A 60 -4.84 -6.64 13.94
CA TYR A 60 -4.59 -7.48 12.76
C TYR A 60 -4.09 -6.72 11.53
N GLY A 61 -4.16 -5.40 11.53
CA GLY A 61 -3.80 -4.57 10.38
C GLY A 61 -4.94 -4.33 9.37
N ALA A 62 -6.03 -5.09 9.48
CA ALA A 62 -7.26 -4.89 8.72
C ALA A 62 -8.46 -5.45 9.49
N THR A 63 -9.59 -4.72 9.48
CA THR A 63 -10.82 -5.09 10.19
C THR A 63 -11.39 -6.42 9.72
N VAL A 64 -11.36 -6.68 8.40
CA VAL A 64 -11.87 -7.92 7.80
C VAL A 64 -11.27 -9.18 8.43
N ILE A 65 -10.01 -9.15 8.85
CA ILE A 65 -9.38 -10.32 9.49
C ILE A 65 -10.06 -10.68 10.80
N GLY A 66 -10.38 -9.66 11.61
CA GLY A 66 -11.13 -9.87 12.85
C GLY A 66 -12.53 -10.39 12.59
N MET A 67 -13.21 -9.84 11.58
CA MET A 67 -14.57 -10.26 11.18
C MET A 67 -14.59 -11.73 10.75
N VAL A 68 -13.67 -12.14 9.86
CA VAL A 68 -13.55 -13.55 9.45
C VAL A 68 -13.20 -14.45 10.63
N ARG A 69 -12.21 -14.08 11.42
CA ARG A 69 -11.64 -14.94 12.47
C ARG A 69 -12.58 -15.17 13.65
N HIS A 70 -13.30 -14.13 14.07
CA HIS A 70 -14.09 -14.15 15.29
C HIS A 70 -15.59 -14.32 15.06
N HIS A 71 -16.05 -14.01 13.85
CA HIS A 71 -17.48 -14.02 13.53
C HIS A 71 -17.81 -14.88 12.31
N GLY A 72 -16.83 -15.53 11.67
CA GLY A 72 -17.04 -16.40 10.51
C GLY A 72 -17.59 -15.69 9.28
N VAL A 73 -17.39 -14.38 9.18
CA VAL A 73 -17.91 -13.54 8.10
C VAL A 73 -17.19 -13.85 6.80
N ASP A 74 -17.91 -13.91 5.70
CA ASP A 74 -17.32 -14.01 4.37
C ASP A 74 -16.54 -12.73 4.02
N ALA A 75 -15.26 -12.89 3.68
CA ALA A 75 -14.36 -11.76 3.47
C ALA A 75 -14.78 -10.89 2.29
N ASP A 76 -15.18 -11.50 1.17
CA ASP A 76 -15.50 -10.79 -0.07
C ASP A 76 -16.78 -9.98 0.11
N THR A 77 -17.80 -10.56 0.75
CA THR A 77 -19.04 -9.87 1.12
C THR A 77 -18.76 -8.68 2.03
N PHE A 78 -17.96 -8.86 3.09
CA PHE A 78 -17.63 -7.79 4.01
C PHE A 78 -16.82 -6.66 3.35
N LEU A 79 -15.83 -6.99 2.52
CA LEU A 79 -15.04 -6.01 1.78
C LEU A 79 -15.89 -5.21 0.80
N SER A 80 -16.86 -5.86 0.16
CA SER A 80 -17.81 -5.19 -0.74
C SER A 80 -18.73 -4.21 -0.02
N LEU A 81 -19.24 -4.59 1.16
CA LEU A 81 -20.08 -3.71 1.99
C LEU A 81 -19.28 -2.51 2.54
N SER A 82 -18.08 -2.76 3.05
CA SER A 82 -17.26 -1.74 3.69
C SER A 82 -16.65 -0.71 2.73
N HIS A 83 -16.74 -0.92 1.42
CA HIS A 83 -16.23 -0.01 0.39
C HIS A 83 -17.30 0.32 -0.68
N SER A 84 -18.58 0.34 -0.28
CA SER A 84 -19.74 0.59 -1.15
C SER A 84 -20.08 2.09 -1.30
N PHE A 85 -19.09 2.92 -1.67
CA PHE A 85 -19.26 4.35 -1.90
C PHE A 85 -18.60 4.78 -3.21
N GLU A 86 -19.00 5.95 -3.73
CA GLU A 86 -18.40 6.50 -4.95
C GLU A 86 -17.00 7.05 -4.65
N VAL A 87 -15.99 6.52 -5.34
CA VAL A 87 -14.58 6.79 -5.08
C VAL A 87 -14.09 8.06 -5.79
N ALA A 88 -14.48 8.25 -7.06
CA ALA A 88 -13.89 9.25 -7.94
C ALA A 88 -13.89 10.70 -7.40
N PRO A 89 -14.98 11.23 -6.81
CA PRO A 89 -15.00 12.60 -6.29
C PRO A 89 -14.15 12.80 -5.03
N LEU A 90 -13.70 11.72 -4.39
CA LEU A 90 -12.97 11.75 -3.12
C LEU A 90 -11.46 11.62 -3.30
N VAL A 91 -11.00 11.35 -4.52
CA VAL A 91 -9.57 11.08 -4.79
C VAL A 91 -8.81 12.37 -5.02
N HIS A 92 -7.74 12.56 -4.26
CA HIS A 92 -6.85 13.72 -4.35
C HIS A 92 -5.40 13.25 -4.45
N SER A 93 -4.65 13.72 -5.44
CA SER A 93 -3.23 13.39 -5.60
C SER A 93 -2.37 14.60 -5.91
N GLU A 94 -1.07 14.40 -5.89
CA GLU A 94 -0.13 15.42 -6.36
C GLU A 94 -0.30 15.71 -7.85
N ASN A 95 -0.08 16.97 -8.25
CA ASN A 95 -0.18 17.38 -9.65
C ASN A 95 0.80 16.62 -10.54
N GLY A 96 0.31 16.10 -11.67
CA GLY A 96 1.12 15.41 -12.66
C GLY A 96 1.64 14.02 -12.22
N LEU A 97 0.96 13.35 -11.27
CA LEU A 97 1.35 12.03 -10.78
C LEU A 97 1.56 11.01 -11.91
N ALA A 98 0.66 10.96 -12.90
CA ALA A 98 0.78 10.07 -14.06
C ALA A 98 2.11 10.25 -14.80
N ARG A 99 2.46 11.51 -15.12
CA ARG A 99 3.73 11.84 -15.77
C ARG A 99 4.95 11.46 -14.91
N LYS A 100 4.86 11.65 -13.60
CA LYS A 100 5.93 11.30 -12.65
C LYS A 100 6.13 9.78 -12.58
N LEU A 101 5.05 9.02 -12.53
CA LEU A 101 5.13 7.56 -12.59
C LEU A 101 5.69 7.05 -13.92
N GLN A 102 5.36 7.71 -15.04
CA GLN A 102 5.91 7.39 -16.35
C GLN A 102 7.44 7.62 -16.40
N GLN A 103 7.93 8.67 -15.76
CA GLN A 103 9.36 9.01 -15.68
C GLN A 103 10.14 8.13 -14.69
N LEU A 104 9.46 7.40 -13.83
CA LEU A 104 10.11 6.50 -12.87
C LEU A 104 10.44 5.18 -13.55
N ASP A 105 11.71 4.94 -13.83
CA ASP A 105 12.17 3.70 -14.43
C ASP A 105 11.93 2.50 -13.54
N GLY A 106 11.57 1.38 -14.17
CA GLY A 106 11.35 0.11 -13.47
C GLY A 106 9.89 -0.36 -13.52
N ARG A 107 9.70 -1.59 -13.07
CA ARG A 107 8.39 -2.25 -12.99
C ARG A 107 7.61 -1.66 -11.82
N LYS A 108 6.31 -1.45 -11.97
CA LYS A 108 5.45 -0.88 -10.93
C LYS A 108 4.32 -1.84 -10.62
N ILE A 109 4.16 -2.16 -9.36
CA ILE A 109 3.14 -3.08 -8.85
C ILE A 109 2.47 -2.39 -7.66
N LEU A 110 1.15 -2.47 -7.59
CA LEU A 110 0.42 -2.04 -6.41
C LEU A 110 0.46 -3.15 -5.35
N LEU A 111 0.71 -2.77 -4.09
CA LEU A 111 0.64 -3.66 -2.93
C LEU A 111 -0.13 -2.96 -1.80
N THR A 112 -1.44 -3.17 -1.72
CA THR A 112 -2.32 -2.45 -0.79
C THR A 112 -3.15 -3.40 0.09
N ASN A 113 -3.44 -2.96 1.32
CA ASN A 113 -4.42 -3.64 2.19
C ASN A 113 -5.87 -3.28 1.86
N ALA A 114 -6.10 -2.42 0.88
CA ALA A 114 -7.43 -2.10 0.39
C ALA A 114 -7.98 -3.21 -0.54
N PRO A 115 -9.31 -3.32 -0.72
CA PRO A 115 -9.92 -4.26 -1.66
C PRO A 115 -9.55 -3.94 -3.11
N LEU A 116 -9.48 -4.98 -3.95
CA LEU A 116 -9.10 -4.84 -5.36
C LEU A 116 -10.04 -3.92 -6.15
N LYS A 117 -11.34 -4.02 -5.92
CA LYS A 117 -12.33 -3.17 -6.59
C LYS A 117 -12.08 -1.70 -6.28
N TYR A 118 -11.98 -1.34 -5.00
CA TYR A 118 -11.67 0.01 -4.55
C TYR A 118 -10.33 0.51 -5.13
N ALA A 119 -9.28 -0.30 -5.04
CA ALA A 119 -7.97 0.07 -5.56
C ALA A 119 -8.01 0.37 -7.07
N ARG A 120 -8.74 -0.41 -7.86
CA ARG A 120 -8.94 -0.17 -9.29
C ARG A 120 -9.67 1.15 -9.56
N GLU A 121 -10.69 1.45 -8.79
CA GLU A 121 -11.47 2.69 -8.93
C GLU A 121 -10.60 3.92 -8.62
N VAL A 122 -9.80 3.89 -7.54
CA VAL A 122 -8.83 4.94 -7.23
C VAL A 122 -7.82 5.12 -8.37
N LEU A 123 -7.18 4.05 -8.85
CA LEU A 123 -6.19 4.13 -9.92
C LEU A 123 -6.78 4.62 -11.24
N LYS A 124 -8.05 4.29 -11.54
CA LYS A 124 -8.79 4.81 -12.70
C LYS A 124 -9.07 6.30 -12.55
N ALA A 125 -9.58 6.73 -11.39
CA ALA A 125 -9.85 8.15 -11.11
C ALA A 125 -8.58 9.01 -11.20
N LEU A 126 -7.43 8.46 -10.81
CA LEU A 126 -6.12 9.11 -10.97
C LEU A 126 -5.55 9.05 -12.39
N GLY A 127 -6.14 8.28 -13.31
CA GLY A 127 -5.62 8.06 -14.65
C GLY A 127 -4.30 7.28 -14.70
N ILE A 128 -3.97 6.49 -13.66
CA ILE A 128 -2.65 5.84 -13.52
C ILE A 128 -2.70 4.31 -13.54
N LEU A 129 -3.87 3.70 -13.72
CA LEU A 129 -4.03 2.24 -13.69
C LEU A 129 -3.08 1.54 -14.69
N HIS A 130 -2.89 2.11 -15.86
CA HIS A 130 -2.05 1.56 -16.94
C HIS A 130 -0.55 1.58 -16.64
N HIS A 131 -0.10 2.30 -15.60
CA HIS A 131 1.30 2.28 -15.16
C HIS A 131 1.66 1.05 -14.31
N PHE A 132 0.68 0.30 -13.85
CA PHE A 132 0.88 -0.86 -12.97
C PHE A 132 0.72 -2.16 -13.75
N GLU A 133 1.76 -2.99 -13.75
CA GLU A 133 1.73 -4.32 -14.37
C GLU A 133 0.97 -5.36 -13.53
N GLY A 134 0.76 -5.09 -12.25
CA GLY A 134 0.04 -5.96 -11.32
C GLY A 134 -0.55 -5.20 -10.16
N LEU A 135 -1.69 -5.70 -9.67
CA LEU A 135 -2.39 -5.17 -8.49
C LEU A 135 -2.50 -6.29 -7.46
N TRP A 136 -1.83 -6.11 -6.32
CA TRP A 136 -1.91 -7.01 -5.18
C TRP A 136 -2.66 -6.32 -4.07
N ALA A 137 -3.94 -6.64 -3.98
CA ALA A 137 -4.88 -6.15 -2.98
C ALA A 137 -5.08 -7.19 -1.87
N ILE A 138 -5.79 -6.82 -0.80
CA ILE A 138 -6.04 -7.71 0.34
C ILE A 138 -6.70 -9.02 -0.09
N ASP A 139 -7.50 -9.01 -1.14
CA ASP A 139 -8.14 -10.19 -1.76
C ASP A 139 -7.14 -11.28 -2.15
N HIS A 140 -5.90 -10.90 -2.44
CA HIS A 140 -4.82 -11.80 -2.88
C HIS A 140 -3.86 -12.21 -1.74
N MET A 141 -4.09 -11.72 -0.51
CA MET A 141 -3.15 -11.87 0.61
C MET A 141 -3.47 -13.06 1.52
N THR A 142 -3.95 -14.15 0.94
CA THR A 142 -4.16 -15.41 1.66
C THR A 142 -2.95 -16.32 1.50
N LEU A 143 -2.41 -16.80 2.63
CA LEU A 143 -1.31 -17.73 2.69
C LEU A 143 -1.68 -18.89 3.64
N GLN A 144 -1.63 -20.10 3.15
CA GLN A 144 -2.00 -21.32 3.92
C GLN A 144 -3.37 -21.18 4.60
N GLY A 145 -4.39 -20.76 3.85
CA GLY A 145 -5.76 -20.60 4.36
C GLY A 145 -5.98 -19.43 5.33
N SER A 146 -4.95 -18.62 5.59
CA SER A 146 -5.08 -17.45 6.48
C SER A 146 -4.76 -16.16 5.76
N MET A 147 -5.59 -15.14 5.94
CA MET A 147 -5.35 -13.80 5.41
C MET A 147 -4.19 -13.14 6.17
N ARG A 148 -3.17 -12.69 5.42
CA ARG A 148 -1.93 -12.11 5.95
C ARG A 148 -1.55 -10.82 5.22
N PRO A 149 -2.27 -9.73 5.47
CA PRO A 149 -1.95 -8.43 4.86
C PRO A 149 -0.65 -7.83 5.41
N LYS A 150 -0.24 -6.69 4.86
CA LYS A 150 0.81 -5.85 5.47
C LYS A 150 0.43 -5.54 6.94
N PRO A 151 1.37 -5.62 7.88
CA PRO A 151 2.83 -5.73 7.78
C PRO A 151 3.39 -7.16 7.85
N SER A 152 2.71 -8.18 7.34
CA SER A 152 3.16 -9.58 7.43
C SER A 152 4.49 -9.79 6.68
N ALA A 153 5.53 -10.22 7.40
CA ALA A 153 6.80 -10.64 6.78
C ALA A 153 6.62 -11.87 5.87
N ALA A 154 5.66 -12.75 6.17
CA ALA A 154 5.33 -13.88 5.31
C ALA A 154 4.75 -13.41 3.96
N LEU A 155 3.90 -12.37 3.96
CA LEU A 155 3.45 -11.72 2.73
C LEU A 155 4.64 -11.18 1.93
N MET A 156 5.55 -10.43 2.57
CA MET A 156 6.72 -9.85 1.88
C MET A 156 7.61 -10.93 1.25
N LYS A 157 7.80 -12.08 1.93
CA LYS A 157 8.51 -13.24 1.35
C LYS A 157 7.77 -13.83 0.16
N GLN A 158 6.44 -13.97 0.23
CA GLN A 158 5.60 -14.44 -0.88
C GLN A 158 5.69 -13.50 -2.09
N VAL A 159 5.67 -12.18 -1.85
CA VAL A 159 5.86 -11.18 -2.90
C VAL A 159 7.20 -11.39 -3.60
N LEU A 160 8.30 -11.49 -2.85
CA LEU A 160 9.64 -11.73 -3.41
C LEU A 160 9.70 -13.03 -4.21
N ALA A 161 9.13 -14.10 -3.69
CA ALA A 161 9.10 -15.40 -4.39
C ALA A 161 8.37 -15.34 -5.73
N ARG A 162 7.26 -14.58 -5.81
CA ARG A 162 6.51 -14.40 -7.06
C ARG A 162 7.22 -13.47 -8.05
N LEU A 163 7.89 -12.43 -7.57
CA LEU A 163 8.64 -11.49 -8.40
C LEU A 163 9.88 -12.13 -9.02
N LYS A 164 10.44 -13.15 -8.38
CA LYS A 164 11.67 -13.86 -8.82
C LYS A 164 12.86 -12.93 -9.06
N VAL A 165 12.98 -11.89 -8.22
CA VAL A 165 14.10 -10.95 -8.24
C VAL A 165 14.72 -10.84 -6.85
N PRO A 166 16.02 -10.50 -6.74
CA PRO A 166 16.66 -10.25 -5.46
C PRO A 166 15.94 -9.16 -4.65
N ALA A 167 15.79 -9.37 -3.34
CA ALA A 167 15.07 -8.42 -2.47
C ALA A 167 15.61 -6.99 -2.57
N ARG A 168 16.93 -6.81 -2.75
CA ARG A 168 17.58 -5.50 -2.91
C ARG A 168 17.16 -4.72 -4.17
N GLN A 169 16.52 -5.39 -5.16
CA GLN A 169 15.96 -4.75 -6.35
C GLN A 169 14.52 -4.31 -6.14
N VAL A 170 13.87 -4.73 -5.06
CA VAL A 170 12.49 -4.39 -4.73
C VAL A 170 12.47 -3.23 -3.74
N VAL A 171 11.69 -2.20 -4.06
CA VAL A 171 11.51 -1.00 -3.25
C VAL A 171 10.05 -0.89 -2.84
N LEU A 172 9.76 -0.95 -1.54
CA LEU A 172 8.44 -0.64 -1.02
C LEU A 172 8.32 0.86 -0.78
N VAL A 173 7.32 1.50 -1.41
CA VAL A 173 6.94 2.90 -1.23
C VAL A 173 5.64 2.93 -0.43
N GLU A 174 5.66 3.53 0.77
CA GLU A 174 4.62 3.32 1.79
C GLU A 174 4.60 4.48 2.79
N ASP A 175 3.42 4.84 3.32
CA ASP A 175 3.27 5.84 4.38
C ASP A 175 3.37 5.24 5.80
N THR A 176 3.06 3.95 5.95
CA THR A 176 2.99 3.27 7.24
C THR A 176 4.31 2.60 7.63
N LEU A 177 4.98 3.14 8.65
CA LEU A 177 6.32 2.69 9.08
C LEU A 177 6.40 1.21 9.45
N ARG A 178 5.37 0.63 10.06
CA ARG A 178 5.36 -0.81 10.40
C ARG A 178 5.41 -1.71 9.14
N ASN A 179 4.84 -1.25 8.03
CA ASN A 179 4.89 -1.96 6.74
C ASN A 179 6.30 -1.89 6.15
N LEU A 180 6.95 -0.71 6.20
CA LEU A 180 8.35 -0.54 5.80
C LEU A 180 9.29 -1.40 6.63
N LYS A 181 9.06 -1.48 7.96
CA LYS A 181 9.86 -2.34 8.85
C LYS A 181 9.81 -3.80 8.42
N SER A 182 8.62 -4.31 8.07
CA SER A 182 8.46 -5.70 7.62
C SER A 182 9.13 -5.97 6.26
N ALA A 183 9.07 -5.01 5.33
CA ALA A 183 9.77 -5.10 4.05
C ALA A 183 11.30 -5.11 4.25
N ARG A 184 11.81 -4.24 5.13
CA ARG A 184 13.24 -4.22 5.46
C ARG A 184 13.75 -5.52 6.07
N GLN A 185 12.93 -6.18 6.90
CA GLN A 185 13.28 -7.48 7.51
C GLN A 185 13.52 -8.59 6.49
N VAL A 186 12.93 -8.50 5.30
CA VAL A 186 13.14 -9.46 4.20
C VAL A 186 14.15 -8.97 3.17
N GLY A 187 14.86 -7.87 3.44
CA GLY A 187 15.92 -7.33 2.59
C GLY A 187 15.45 -6.42 1.46
N MET A 188 14.19 -6.02 1.41
CA MET A 188 13.70 -5.00 0.49
C MET A 188 14.27 -3.63 0.85
N ARG A 189 14.31 -2.74 -0.13
CA ARG A 189 14.56 -1.30 0.07
C ARG A 189 13.25 -0.60 0.39
N THR A 190 13.33 0.56 1.04
CA THR A 190 12.16 1.22 1.61
C THR A 190 12.16 2.71 1.35
N VAL A 191 11.01 3.21 0.93
CA VAL A 191 10.74 4.64 0.78
C VAL A 191 9.53 4.99 1.65
N HIS A 192 9.72 5.92 2.57
CA HIS A 192 8.65 6.48 3.38
C HIS A 192 8.07 7.72 2.68
N ILE A 193 6.81 7.66 2.27
CA ILE A 193 6.03 8.83 1.87
C ILE A 193 5.48 9.47 3.14
N TYR A 194 5.81 10.74 3.35
CA TYR A 194 5.42 11.49 4.54
C TYR A 194 4.66 12.75 4.15
N HIS A 195 3.42 12.82 4.59
CA HIS A 195 2.60 14.03 4.45
C HIS A 195 2.32 14.64 5.83
N PRO A 196 2.45 15.95 6.03
CA PRO A 196 2.18 16.58 7.33
C PRO A 196 0.77 16.35 7.87
N GLY A 197 -0.21 16.10 6.99
CA GLY A 197 -1.61 15.85 7.34
C GLY A 197 -1.96 14.36 7.54
N THR A 198 -1.03 13.43 7.28
CA THR A 198 -1.34 12.01 7.45
C THR A 198 -1.47 11.62 8.92
N PRO A 199 -2.42 10.75 9.30
CA PRO A 199 -2.51 10.23 10.64
C PRO A 199 -1.17 9.63 11.08
N PHE A 200 -0.78 9.88 12.32
CA PHE A 200 0.49 9.41 12.90
C PHE A 200 1.77 10.07 12.36
N SER A 201 1.70 11.03 11.45
CA SER A 201 2.89 11.73 10.95
C SER A 201 3.69 12.44 12.04
N SER A 202 3.02 12.92 13.10
CA SER A 202 3.64 13.59 14.25
C SER A 202 4.41 12.64 15.18
N LEU A 203 4.12 11.34 15.14
CA LEU A 203 4.75 10.34 16.02
C LEU A 203 6.16 9.95 15.57
N HIS A 204 6.60 10.37 14.36
CA HIS A 204 7.81 9.86 13.74
C HIS A 204 8.76 10.97 13.31
N ARG A 205 9.21 11.80 14.26
CA ARG A 205 10.18 12.88 14.02
C ARG A 205 11.63 12.41 13.83
N GLY A 206 11.95 11.14 14.12
CA GLY A 206 13.29 10.57 14.04
C GLY A 206 13.57 9.80 12.75
N ARG A 207 14.87 9.57 12.46
CA ARG A 207 15.29 8.63 11.43
C ARG A 207 15.06 7.19 11.91
N CYS A 208 14.26 6.43 11.18
CA CYS A 208 14.12 5.00 11.40
C CYS A 208 15.18 4.25 10.58
N ASN A 209 15.95 3.37 11.19
CA ASN A 209 17.02 2.58 10.54
C ASN A 209 16.50 1.61 9.46
N TYR A 210 15.19 1.40 9.40
CA TYR A 210 14.50 0.59 8.38
C TYR A 210 13.90 1.44 7.25
N VAL A 211 14.20 2.73 7.16
CA VAL A 211 13.78 3.64 6.09
C VAL A 211 15.02 4.10 5.33
N ASP A 212 15.16 3.70 4.05
CA ASP A 212 16.29 4.11 3.23
C ASP A 212 16.14 5.56 2.74
N VAL A 213 14.92 5.93 2.31
CA VAL A 213 14.61 7.27 1.80
C VAL A 213 13.29 7.76 2.38
N ARG A 214 13.22 9.06 2.68
CA ARG A 214 12.00 9.72 3.14
C ARG A 214 11.71 10.91 2.22
N VAL A 215 10.51 10.92 1.63
CA VAL A 215 10.03 11.98 0.73
C VAL A 215 8.59 12.34 1.05
N ASN A 216 8.15 13.50 0.60
CA ASN A 216 6.78 13.96 0.82
C ASN A 216 5.87 13.83 -0.43
N SER A 217 6.38 13.23 -1.50
CA SER A 217 5.62 12.96 -2.71
C SER A 217 6.34 11.97 -3.62
N VAL A 218 5.61 11.31 -4.51
CA VAL A 218 6.19 10.42 -5.53
C VAL A 218 7.14 11.20 -6.47
N GLY A 219 6.81 12.45 -6.80
CA GLY A 219 7.67 13.28 -7.64
C GLY A 219 9.05 13.54 -7.07
N LYS A 220 9.21 13.53 -5.74
CA LYS A 220 10.52 13.67 -5.10
C LYS A 220 11.43 12.46 -5.27
N LEU A 221 10.90 11.29 -5.65
CA LEU A 221 11.71 10.13 -6.01
C LEU A 221 12.53 10.37 -7.29
N LEU A 222 12.04 11.24 -8.19
CA LEU A 222 12.71 11.58 -9.46
C LEU A 222 13.86 12.57 -9.26
N VAL A 223 13.74 13.49 -8.29
CA VAL A 223 14.67 14.62 -8.12
C VAL A 223 15.91 14.23 -7.31
N GLY A 224 15.82 13.19 -6.49
CA GLY A 224 16.92 12.76 -5.64
C GLY A 224 17.78 11.67 -6.27
N ARG A 225 19.10 11.80 -6.22
CA ARG A 225 20.04 10.69 -6.47
C ARG A 225 20.01 9.74 -5.25
N HIS A 226 18.87 9.11 -5.00
CA HIS A 226 18.66 8.28 -3.81
C HIS A 226 19.40 6.92 -3.88
N GLY A 227 20.20 6.66 -4.94
CA GLY A 227 20.81 5.35 -5.16
C GLY A 227 19.79 4.22 -5.33
N LEU A 228 18.50 4.54 -5.54
CA LEU A 228 17.40 3.59 -5.69
C LEU A 228 17.24 3.11 -7.14
N GLY A 229 17.80 3.83 -8.11
CA GLY A 229 17.87 3.41 -9.52
C GLY A 229 19.25 2.87 -9.87
N SER A 230 19.35 1.95 -10.82
CA SER A 230 20.63 1.53 -11.39
C SER A 230 21.31 2.73 -12.03
N ARG A 231 22.52 3.07 -11.59
CA ARG A 231 23.36 4.02 -12.32
C ARG A 231 23.68 3.42 -13.67
N HIS A 232 23.20 4.00 -14.76
CA HIS A 232 23.87 3.88 -16.04
C HIS A 232 25.17 4.69 -15.93
N SER A 233 26.25 4.02 -15.60
CA SER A 233 27.59 4.55 -15.85
C SER A 233 27.86 4.40 -17.34
N GLY A 234 27.44 5.38 -18.12
CA GLY A 234 28.02 5.61 -19.44
C GLY A 234 29.43 6.11 -19.25
N SER A 235 30.42 5.24 -19.27
CA SER A 235 31.79 5.62 -19.54
C SER A 235 31.92 5.87 -21.02
N GLN A 236 31.91 7.13 -21.43
CA GLN A 236 32.61 7.55 -22.63
C GLN A 236 34.07 7.68 -22.26
N GLY A 237 34.90 6.96 -22.91
CA GLY A 237 36.34 7.01 -22.98
C GLY A 237 36.73 6.33 -24.26
#